data_6d56bb7b288e9e121918c3514b17499f
#
_entry.id   6d56bb7b288e9e121918c3514b17499f
#
_cell.length_a   1.000
_cell.length_b   1.000
_cell.length_c   1.000
_cell.angle_alpha   90.00
_cell.angle_beta   90.00
_cell.angle_gamma   90.00
#
_symmetry.space_group_name_H-M   'P 1'
#
loop_
_entity.id
_entity.type
_entity.pdbx_description
1 polymer ?
#
loop_
_entity_poly.entity_id
_entity_poly.type
_entity_poly.pdbx_seq_one_letter_code
_entity_poly.pdbx_strand_id
1 'polypeptide(L)'
;MKIINKSTPCFVLMILALSSLFTRTLFAWSTGPEAYRTGAPNDKGTCKDSGCHNSFPLNSGDAKFSITGPTSFAPGETIKLKVSFNSSSGKLHGFEMTAMDTNDNQIGKFKAIGKTTQVIPPKDYRGLKKEDKGTYIEHTLSGNKKKRWKVKWIAPAKATGTVTFYAAGNEANGDGTNTGDYIYTTTLEITAASATFGQ
;
A
#
# COMPACT_ATOMS: atom_id res chain seq x y z
N MET A 1 62.10 -56.29 -26.05
CA MET A 1 60.87 -55.72 -26.51
C MET A 1 60.13 -55.13 -25.24
N LYS A 2 60.25 -53.78 -25.07
CA LYS A 2 59.76 -53.08 -23.90
C LYS A 2 58.39 -52.47 -24.23
N ILE A 3 57.38 -52.89 -23.59
CA ILE A 3 56.01 -52.33 -23.72
C ILE A 3 55.93 -51.19 -22.70
N ILE A 4 55.81 -49.97 -23.19
CA ILE A 4 55.58 -48.79 -22.35
C ILE A 4 54.07 -48.59 -22.23
N ASN A 5 53.58 -48.79 -21.03
CA ASN A 5 52.18 -48.57 -20.69
C ASN A 5 52.01 -47.07 -20.35
N LYS A 6 51.35 -46.32 -21.22
CA LYS A 6 50.99 -44.92 -20.97
C LYS A 6 49.67 -44.85 -20.22
N SER A 7 49.71 -44.62 -18.95
CA SER A 7 48.53 -44.27 -18.15
C SER A 7 48.18 -42.81 -18.39
N THR A 8 46.98 -42.60 -18.97
CA THR A 8 46.39 -41.28 -19.15
C THR A 8 45.73 -40.86 -17.82
N PRO A 9 46.06 -39.71 -17.26
CA PRO A 9 45.33 -39.22 -16.09
C PRO A 9 43.98 -38.68 -16.51
N CYS A 10 42.92 -39.25 -15.93
CA CYS A 10 41.55 -38.79 -16.05
C CYS A 10 41.41 -37.47 -15.30
N PHE A 11 41.37 -36.36 -16.03
CA PHE A 11 41.03 -35.05 -15.46
C PHE A 11 39.55 -35.03 -15.19
N VAL A 12 39.18 -35.24 -13.92
CA VAL A 12 37.83 -34.97 -13.42
C VAL A 12 37.65 -33.45 -13.33
N LEU A 13 36.98 -32.87 -14.33
CA LEU A 13 36.56 -31.50 -14.30
C LEU A 13 35.41 -31.36 -13.28
N MET A 14 35.75 -30.95 -12.07
CA MET A 14 34.77 -30.58 -11.03
C MET A 14 34.18 -29.22 -11.39
N ILE A 15 33.06 -29.23 -12.13
CA ILE A 15 32.28 -28.01 -12.40
C ILE A 15 31.58 -27.65 -11.08
N LEU A 16 32.19 -26.76 -10.33
CA LEU A 16 31.53 -26.01 -9.26
C LEU A 16 30.47 -25.12 -9.89
N ALA A 17 29.24 -25.61 -9.96
CA ALA A 17 28.08 -24.78 -10.24
C ALA A 17 27.90 -23.81 -9.06
N LEU A 18 28.48 -22.62 -9.19
CA LEU A 18 28.18 -21.49 -8.33
C LEU A 18 26.73 -21.08 -8.63
N SER A 19 25.77 -21.72 -7.96
CA SER A 19 24.40 -21.21 -7.90
C SER A 19 24.45 -19.90 -7.11
N SER A 20 24.66 -18.79 -7.81
CA SER A 20 24.41 -17.47 -7.27
C SER A 20 22.93 -17.40 -6.90
N LEU A 21 22.64 -17.66 -5.64
CA LEU A 21 21.38 -17.26 -5.03
C LEU A 21 21.28 -15.73 -5.20
N PHE A 22 20.64 -15.29 -6.27
CA PHE A 22 20.12 -13.93 -6.36
C PHE A 22 19.05 -13.79 -5.27
N THR A 23 19.47 -13.46 -4.07
CA THR A 23 18.57 -12.89 -3.08
C THR A 23 18.06 -11.59 -3.69
N ARG A 24 16.85 -11.62 -4.24
CA ARG A 24 16.14 -10.40 -4.57
C ARG A 24 15.91 -9.69 -3.25
N THR A 25 16.75 -8.69 -2.95
CA THR A 25 16.45 -7.74 -1.88
C THR A 25 15.19 -6.99 -2.32
N LEU A 26 14.07 -7.39 -1.75
CA LEU A 26 12.81 -6.67 -1.91
C LEU A 26 12.96 -5.37 -1.14
N PHE A 27 13.29 -4.30 -1.84
CA PHE A 27 13.35 -2.97 -1.25
C PHE A 27 11.93 -2.56 -0.83
N ALA A 28 11.76 -2.20 0.42
CA ALA A 28 10.56 -1.51 0.87
C ALA A 28 10.38 -0.23 0.06
N TRP A 29 9.22 -0.06 -0.56
CA TRP A 29 8.93 1.08 -1.43
C TRP A 29 8.66 2.33 -0.57
N SER A 30 9.73 2.97 -0.14
CA SER A 30 9.67 4.19 0.69
C SER A 30 8.98 5.38 0.01
N THR A 31 8.77 5.31 -1.30
CA THR A 31 8.08 6.33 -2.12
C THR A 31 6.60 6.06 -2.30
N GLY A 32 6.07 5.00 -1.69
CA GLY A 32 4.70 4.52 -1.80
C GLY A 32 4.60 3.14 -2.47
N PRO A 33 3.63 2.28 -2.09
CA PRO A 33 3.46 0.93 -2.60
C PRO A 33 2.98 0.89 -4.06
N GLU A 34 2.92 -0.31 -4.64
CA GLU A 34 2.07 -0.56 -5.81
C GLU A 34 0.61 -0.32 -5.46
N ALA A 35 -0.21 0.06 -6.43
CA ALA A 35 -1.64 0.22 -6.24
C ALA A 35 -2.35 -1.11 -5.89
N TYR A 36 -3.54 -1.00 -5.30
CA TYR A 36 -4.40 -2.10 -4.88
C TYR A 36 -3.85 -2.88 -3.68
N ARG A 37 -3.30 -2.17 -2.68
CA ARG A 37 -2.78 -2.77 -1.45
C ARG A 37 -3.47 -2.26 -0.18
N THR A 38 -4.72 -1.78 -0.31
CA THR A 38 -5.47 -1.18 0.82
C THR A 38 -6.24 -2.19 1.65
N GLY A 39 -6.39 -3.43 1.17
CA GLY A 39 -7.27 -4.43 1.75
C GLY A 39 -8.75 -4.20 1.42
N ALA A 40 -9.06 -3.34 0.46
CA ALA A 40 -10.41 -3.18 -0.07
C ALA A 40 -10.85 -4.40 -0.87
N PRO A 41 -12.16 -4.64 -1.05
CA PRO A 41 -12.67 -5.60 -2.02
C PRO A 41 -12.05 -5.35 -3.40
N ASN A 42 -11.73 -6.44 -4.11
CA ASN A 42 -11.08 -6.44 -5.43
C ASN A 42 -9.64 -5.89 -5.49
N ASP A 43 -9.04 -5.49 -4.36
CA ASP A 43 -7.62 -5.22 -4.27
C ASP A 43 -6.79 -6.52 -4.30
N LYS A 44 -5.49 -6.38 -4.50
CA LYS A 44 -4.52 -7.50 -4.45
C LYS A 44 -4.12 -7.86 -3.01
N GLY A 45 -4.97 -7.56 -2.05
CA GLY A 45 -4.72 -7.72 -0.63
C GLY A 45 -4.17 -6.44 0.03
N THR A 46 -3.19 -6.58 0.90
CA THR A 46 -2.59 -5.50 1.70
C THR A 46 -1.10 -5.37 1.44
N CYS A 47 -0.45 -4.42 2.10
CA CYS A 47 1.02 -4.33 2.13
C CYS A 47 1.70 -5.59 2.69
N LYS A 48 0.96 -6.49 3.36
CA LYS A 48 1.46 -7.76 3.90
C LYS A 48 1.58 -8.84 2.82
N ASP A 49 0.77 -8.75 1.77
CA ASP A 49 0.60 -9.82 0.79
C ASP A 49 1.69 -9.80 -0.29
N SER A 50 1.76 -10.87 -1.08
CA SER A 50 2.71 -11.03 -2.20
C SER A 50 4.19 -10.91 -1.81
N GLY A 51 4.56 -11.35 -0.59
CA GLY A 51 5.95 -11.35 -0.13
C GLY A 51 6.50 -9.98 0.22
N CYS A 52 5.63 -8.96 0.37
CA CYS A 52 6.06 -7.63 0.81
C CYS A 52 6.40 -7.63 2.32
N HIS A 53 5.55 -7.12 3.21
CA HIS A 53 5.85 -7.02 4.65
C HIS A 53 5.13 -8.13 5.43
N ASN A 54 5.65 -9.35 5.45
CA ASN A 54 4.95 -10.53 5.98
C ASN A 54 5.51 -11.10 7.29
N SER A 55 6.38 -10.37 7.99
CA SER A 55 7.04 -10.85 9.22
C SER A 55 6.05 -11.15 10.35
N PHE A 56 4.96 -10.41 10.45
CA PHE A 56 3.99 -10.52 11.53
C PHE A 56 2.56 -10.69 11.01
N PRO A 57 1.63 -11.24 11.81
CA PRO A 57 0.21 -11.25 11.46
C PRO A 57 -0.33 -9.83 11.24
N LEU A 58 -1.37 -9.70 10.42
CA LEU A 58 -2.05 -8.43 10.19
C LEU A 58 -2.63 -7.90 11.51
N ASN A 59 -2.49 -6.58 11.76
CA ASN A 59 -3.00 -5.90 12.96
C ASN A 59 -2.45 -6.45 14.30
N SER A 60 -1.27 -7.08 14.31
CA SER A 60 -0.73 -7.73 15.53
C SER A 60 0.22 -6.84 16.36
N GLY A 61 0.60 -5.67 15.87
CA GLY A 61 1.43 -4.72 16.62
C GLY A 61 0.59 -3.83 17.55
N ASP A 62 1.28 -3.00 18.35
CA ASP A 62 0.65 -2.16 19.38
C ASP A 62 0.11 -0.82 18.83
N ALA A 63 0.49 -0.42 17.63
CA ALA A 63 0.04 0.83 17.04
C ALA A 63 -1.46 0.78 16.70
N LYS A 64 -2.11 1.95 16.80
CA LYS A 64 -3.50 2.12 16.38
C LYS A 64 -3.53 2.90 15.07
N PHE A 65 -3.84 2.21 14.00
CA PHE A 65 -4.00 2.78 12.68
C PHE A 65 -5.46 3.16 12.45
N SER A 66 -5.73 4.38 11.94
CA SER A 66 -7.08 4.90 11.81
C SER A 66 -7.23 5.90 10.68
N ILE A 67 -8.44 5.93 10.09
CA ILE A 67 -8.95 7.01 9.25
C ILE A 67 -9.95 7.81 10.08
N THR A 68 -9.91 9.13 10.01
CA THR A 68 -10.93 10.00 10.61
C THR A 68 -11.37 11.05 9.58
N GLY A 69 -12.67 11.41 9.63
CA GLY A 69 -13.31 12.35 8.73
C GLY A 69 -14.67 12.82 9.25
N PRO A 70 -15.48 13.52 8.44
CA PRO A 70 -16.86 13.83 8.78
C PRO A 70 -17.71 12.56 8.81
N THR A 71 -18.90 12.63 9.34
CA THR A 71 -19.87 11.52 9.37
C THR A 71 -20.73 11.45 8.12
N SER A 72 -20.82 12.54 7.37
CA SER A 72 -21.60 12.64 6.12
C SER A 72 -20.89 13.54 5.10
N PHE A 73 -21.31 13.46 3.85
CA PHE A 73 -20.86 14.34 2.76
C PHE A 73 -22.02 14.68 1.82
N ALA A 74 -21.97 15.85 1.18
CA ALA A 74 -22.89 16.19 0.09
C ALA A 74 -22.35 15.70 -1.27
N PRO A 75 -23.23 15.37 -2.26
CA PRO A 75 -22.78 15.09 -3.63
C PRO A 75 -21.90 16.21 -4.19
N GLY A 76 -20.76 15.86 -4.77
CA GLY A 76 -19.77 16.83 -5.30
C GLY A 76 -18.91 17.51 -4.24
N GLU A 77 -19.15 17.29 -2.96
CA GLU A 77 -18.37 17.91 -1.89
C GLU A 77 -16.92 17.42 -1.88
N THR A 78 -16.03 18.29 -1.43
CA THR A 78 -14.64 17.93 -1.12
C THR A 78 -14.47 17.86 0.40
N ILE A 79 -14.36 16.65 0.93
CA ILE A 79 -14.10 16.41 2.35
C ILE A 79 -12.60 16.25 2.64
N LYS A 80 -12.22 16.51 3.89
CA LYS A 80 -10.86 16.24 4.39
C LYS A 80 -10.87 15.00 5.27
N LEU A 81 -9.94 14.10 5.01
CA LEU A 81 -9.70 12.91 5.80
C LEU A 81 -8.30 12.99 6.42
N LYS A 82 -8.14 12.34 7.58
CA LYS A 82 -6.87 12.17 8.24
C LYS A 82 -6.60 10.67 8.42
N VAL A 83 -5.45 10.22 7.94
CA VAL A 83 -4.90 8.89 8.23
C VAL A 83 -3.84 9.03 9.30
N SER A 84 -3.83 8.16 10.30
CA SER A 84 -2.88 8.29 11.42
C SER A 84 -2.53 6.97 12.08
N PHE A 85 -1.28 6.90 12.54
CA PHE A 85 -0.79 5.97 13.55
C PHE A 85 -0.73 6.66 14.89
N ASN A 86 -1.28 6.03 15.92
CA ASN A 86 -1.15 6.44 17.32
C ASN A 86 -0.46 5.30 18.07
N SER A 87 0.24 5.64 19.16
CA SER A 87 1.00 4.68 19.99
C SER A 87 2.02 3.82 19.20
N SER A 88 2.49 4.32 18.06
CA SER A 88 3.44 3.62 17.22
C SER A 88 4.88 3.86 17.68
N SER A 89 5.67 2.80 17.73
CA SER A 89 7.12 2.80 17.99
C SER A 89 7.97 2.77 16.72
N GLY A 90 7.36 2.52 15.56
CA GLY A 90 8.05 2.44 14.28
C GLY A 90 8.82 3.71 13.92
N LYS A 91 9.92 3.55 13.21
CA LYS A 91 10.78 4.65 12.74
C LYS A 91 10.23 5.32 11.49
N LEU A 92 9.65 4.54 10.60
CA LEU A 92 9.03 4.99 9.36
C LEU A 92 7.60 4.46 9.26
N HIS A 93 6.75 5.17 8.51
CA HIS A 93 5.36 4.81 8.34
C HIS A 93 4.91 5.06 6.90
N GLY A 94 4.02 4.22 6.43
CA GLY A 94 3.42 4.38 5.12
C GLY A 94 1.94 4.06 5.16
N PHE A 95 1.21 4.47 4.14
CA PHE A 95 -0.18 4.07 3.94
C PHE A 95 -0.55 4.13 2.47
N GLU A 96 -1.55 3.36 2.12
CA GLU A 96 -2.35 3.48 0.89
C GLU A 96 -3.82 3.46 1.27
N MET A 97 -4.65 4.20 0.53
CA MET A 97 -6.09 4.30 0.79
C MET A 97 -6.88 4.41 -0.51
N THR A 98 -8.05 3.77 -0.54
CA THR A 98 -9.08 3.89 -1.57
C THR A 98 -10.46 4.11 -0.97
N ALA A 99 -11.48 4.34 -1.82
CA ALA A 99 -12.88 4.49 -1.42
C ALA A 99 -13.77 3.65 -2.33
N MET A 100 -14.72 2.92 -1.73
CA MET A 100 -15.66 2.03 -2.41
C MET A 100 -17.10 2.42 -2.09
N ASP A 101 -17.99 2.22 -3.07
CA ASP A 101 -19.43 2.23 -2.84
C ASP A 101 -19.94 0.90 -2.26
N THR A 102 -21.23 0.78 -2.03
CA THR A 102 -21.86 -0.44 -1.49
C THR A 102 -21.89 -1.62 -2.45
N ASN A 103 -21.46 -1.44 -3.71
CA ASN A 103 -21.32 -2.48 -4.73
C ASN A 103 -19.86 -2.81 -5.00
N ASP A 104 -18.95 -2.43 -4.11
CA ASP A 104 -17.50 -2.61 -4.24
C ASP A 104 -16.88 -1.95 -5.49
N ASN A 105 -17.51 -0.88 -6.01
CA ASN A 105 -16.92 -0.07 -7.06
C ASN A 105 -16.12 1.09 -6.46
N GLN A 106 -15.00 1.41 -7.05
CA GLN A 106 -14.23 2.60 -6.66
C GLN A 106 -15.02 3.87 -6.92
N ILE A 107 -15.11 4.75 -5.92
CA ILE A 107 -15.93 5.95 -5.97
C ILE A 107 -15.18 7.21 -5.58
N GLY A 108 -15.50 8.32 -6.24
CA GLY A 108 -14.86 9.61 -5.99
C GLY A 108 -13.41 9.68 -6.44
N LYS A 109 -12.76 10.78 -6.11
CA LYS A 109 -11.35 11.02 -6.48
C LYS A 109 -10.58 11.68 -5.34
N PHE A 110 -9.37 11.21 -5.12
CA PHE A 110 -8.49 11.81 -4.11
C PHE A 110 -7.69 13.00 -4.67
N LYS A 111 -7.33 13.91 -3.77
CA LYS A 111 -6.32 14.95 -3.98
C LYS A 111 -5.35 14.98 -2.82
N ALA A 112 -4.07 15.04 -3.14
CA ALA A 112 -3.01 15.18 -2.15
C ALA A 112 -3.06 16.55 -1.45
N ILE A 113 -2.57 16.60 -0.21
CA ILE A 113 -2.36 17.84 0.54
C ILE A 113 -0.88 17.95 0.88
N GLY A 114 -0.23 19.00 0.37
CA GLY A 114 1.19 19.25 0.60
C GLY A 114 2.10 18.22 -0.07
N LYS A 115 3.25 17.94 0.54
CA LYS A 115 4.30 17.09 -0.04
C LYS A 115 4.38 15.68 0.58
N THR A 116 3.52 15.38 1.55
CA THR A 116 3.58 14.11 2.32
C THR A 116 2.64 13.04 1.79
N THR A 117 1.76 13.39 0.85
CA THR A 117 0.83 12.48 0.19
C THR A 117 0.86 12.68 -1.31
N GLN A 118 0.52 11.64 -2.06
CA GLN A 118 0.39 11.68 -3.52
C GLN A 118 -0.72 10.76 -3.99
N VAL A 119 -1.39 11.15 -5.07
CA VAL A 119 -2.31 10.28 -5.81
C VAL A 119 -1.48 9.33 -6.65
N ILE A 120 -1.78 8.05 -6.63
CA ILE A 120 -1.04 7.06 -7.41
C ILE A 120 -1.26 7.32 -8.90
N PRO A 121 -0.20 7.56 -9.69
CA PRO A 121 -0.33 7.75 -11.13
C PRO A 121 -0.53 6.39 -11.83
N PRO A 122 -1.30 6.33 -12.93
CA PRO A 122 -1.48 5.13 -13.73
C PRO A 122 -0.24 4.86 -14.61
N LYS A 123 0.85 4.45 -13.97
CA LYS A 123 2.11 4.07 -14.62
C LYS A 123 2.34 2.57 -14.43
N ASP A 124 2.90 1.90 -15.41
CA ASP A 124 3.06 0.45 -15.44
C ASP A 124 3.73 -0.11 -14.19
N TYR A 125 4.79 0.54 -13.71
CA TYR A 125 5.51 0.12 -12.50
C TYR A 125 4.72 0.35 -11.19
N ARG A 126 3.60 1.08 -11.23
CA ARG A 126 2.69 1.30 -10.10
C ARG A 126 1.48 0.36 -10.13
N GLY A 127 1.28 -0.35 -11.23
CA GLY A 127 0.21 -1.32 -11.41
C GLY A 127 -1.20 -0.75 -11.41
N LEU A 128 -1.39 0.58 -11.38
CA LEU A 128 -2.71 1.22 -11.40
C LEU A 128 -3.25 1.25 -12.83
N LYS A 129 -4.46 0.76 -13.02
CA LYS A 129 -5.18 0.85 -14.30
C LYS A 129 -5.52 2.30 -14.64
N LYS A 130 -5.63 2.62 -15.94
CA LYS A 130 -5.92 3.98 -16.40
C LYS A 130 -7.29 4.48 -15.95
N GLU A 131 -8.29 3.61 -15.94
CA GLU A 131 -9.66 3.89 -15.49
C GLU A 131 -9.73 4.25 -13.99
N ASP A 132 -8.82 3.71 -13.19
CA ASP A 132 -8.75 3.95 -11.74
C ASP A 132 -7.93 5.19 -11.36
N LYS A 133 -7.55 6.00 -12.35
CA LYS A 133 -6.82 7.25 -12.10
C LYS A 133 -7.55 8.12 -11.07
N GLY A 134 -6.84 8.45 -9.99
CA GLY A 134 -7.35 9.32 -8.93
C GLY A 134 -8.08 8.59 -7.80
N THR A 135 -8.26 7.27 -7.86
CA THR A 135 -8.99 6.50 -6.84
C THR A 135 -8.12 5.95 -5.72
N TYR A 136 -6.80 6.04 -5.83
CA TYR A 136 -5.85 5.66 -4.79
C TYR A 136 -4.95 6.82 -4.38
N ILE A 137 -4.71 6.94 -3.08
CA ILE A 137 -3.82 7.91 -2.47
C ILE A 137 -2.89 7.23 -1.47
N GLU A 138 -1.66 7.73 -1.39
CA GLU A 138 -0.62 7.13 -0.57
C GLU A 138 0.32 8.18 0.03
N HIS A 139 1.25 7.73 0.88
CA HIS A 139 2.35 8.55 1.35
C HIS A 139 3.40 8.77 0.25
N THR A 140 4.23 9.81 0.44
CA THR A 140 5.44 10.06 -0.36
C THR A 140 6.69 9.72 0.42
N LEU A 141 7.87 9.77 -0.20
CA LEU A 141 9.15 9.65 0.50
C LEU A 141 9.28 10.66 1.67
N SER A 142 8.83 11.91 1.51
CA SER A 142 8.81 12.86 2.60
C SER A 142 7.70 12.60 3.62
N GLY A 143 6.70 11.84 3.22
CA GLY A 143 5.59 11.40 4.06
C GLY A 143 5.93 10.21 4.96
N ASN A 144 6.90 9.37 4.61
CA ASN A 144 7.20 8.16 5.36
C ASN A 144 7.78 8.41 6.78
N LYS A 145 8.25 9.64 7.06
CA LYS A 145 8.69 10.09 8.39
C LYS A 145 7.54 10.62 9.24
N LYS A 146 6.31 10.58 8.74
CA LYS A 146 5.13 11.08 9.44
C LYS A 146 4.30 9.94 9.99
N LYS A 147 3.61 10.19 11.10
CA LYS A 147 2.59 9.31 11.67
C LYS A 147 1.18 9.78 11.34
N ARG A 148 1.03 10.90 10.64
CA ARG A 148 -0.25 11.53 10.33
C ARG A 148 -0.20 12.20 8.97
N TRP A 149 -1.25 11.96 8.16
CA TRP A 149 -1.41 12.55 6.84
C TRP A 149 -2.81 13.13 6.69
N LYS A 150 -2.92 14.18 5.90
CA LYS A 150 -4.20 14.77 5.50
C LYS A 150 -4.37 14.56 4.01
N VAL A 151 -5.56 14.19 3.61
CA VAL A 151 -5.93 14.03 2.20
C VAL A 151 -7.28 14.69 1.96
N LYS A 152 -7.59 15.00 0.70
CA LYS A 152 -8.91 15.40 0.26
C LYS A 152 -9.52 14.27 -0.57
N TRP A 153 -10.81 14.07 -0.41
CA TRP A 153 -11.60 13.22 -1.27
C TRP A 153 -12.77 14.04 -1.83
N ILE A 154 -13.01 13.90 -3.13
CA ILE A 154 -14.08 14.60 -3.86
C ILE A 154 -15.16 13.58 -4.14
N ALA A 155 -16.34 13.80 -3.56
CA ALA A 155 -17.50 12.97 -3.80
C ALA A 155 -17.97 13.12 -5.26
N PRO A 156 -18.50 12.05 -5.88
CA PRO A 156 -19.18 12.17 -7.17
C PRO A 156 -20.41 13.10 -7.05
N ALA A 157 -20.72 13.78 -8.16
CA ALA A 157 -21.88 14.71 -8.21
C ALA A 157 -23.25 14.01 -8.01
N LYS A 158 -23.32 12.69 -8.19
CA LYS A 158 -24.51 11.86 -8.00
C LYS A 158 -24.31 10.76 -6.97
N ALA A 159 -23.46 10.99 -5.96
CA ALA A 159 -23.22 10.02 -4.91
C ALA A 159 -24.46 9.85 -4.02
N THR A 160 -24.84 8.61 -3.78
CA THR A 160 -25.90 8.20 -2.86
C THR A 160 -25.40 7.05 -2.00
N GLY A 161 -25.94 6.91 -0.78
CA GLY A 161 -25.61 5.81 0.11
C GLY A 161 -24.29 5.99 0.86
N THR A 162 -23.75 4.89 1.34
CA THR A 162 -22.54 4.85 2.15
C THR A 162 -21.31 4.65 1.27
N VAL A 163 -20.24 5.35 1.60
CA VAL A 163 -18.89 5.15 1.04
C VAL A 163 -18.00 4.63 2.13
N THR A 164 -17.31 3.53 1.88
CA THR A 164 -16.32 2.95 2.78
C THR A 164 -14.93 3.28 2.27
N PHE A 165 -14.16 3.96 3.09
CA PHE A 165 -12.73 4.19 2.89
C PHE A 165 -11.95 3.03 3.50
N TYR A 166 -11.08 2.40 2.70
CA TYR A 166 -10.19 1.32 3.12
C TYR A 166 -8.76 1.82 3.10
N ALA A 167 -8.01 1.54 4.16
CA ALA A 167 -6.58 1.84 4.17
C ALA A 167 -5.79 0.70 4.78
N ALA A 168 -4.63 0.42 4.16
CA ALA A 168 -3.56 -0.33 4.78
C ALA A 168 -2.40 0.60 5.14
N GLY A 169 -1.75 0.31 6.25
CA GLY A 169 -0.63 1.08 6.78
C GLY A 169 0.52 0.19 7.19
N ASN A 170 1.72 0.68 7.00
CA ASN A 170 2.97 0.04 7.42
C ASN A 170 3.61 0.84 8.56
N GLU A 171 3.88 0.17 9.68
CA GLU A 171 4.75 0.62 10.75
C GLU A 171 6.09 -0.08 10.60
N ALA A 172 7.09 0.62 10.04
CA ALA A 172 8.36 0.04 9.68
C ALA A 172 9.44 0.26 10.75
N ASN A 173 10.29 -0.76 10.93
CA ASN A 173 11.45 -0.71 11.83
C ASN A 173 12.57 0.19 11.30
N GLY A 174 12.55 0.54 10.00
CA GLY A 174 13.47 1.47 9.36
C GLY A 174 14.87 0.91 9.11
N ASP A 175 15.01 -0.40 8.96
CA ASP A 175 16.27 -1.08 8.62
C ASP A 175 16.56 -1.13 7.11
N GLY A 176 15.61 -0.64 6.29
CA GLY A 176 15.71 -0.62 4.83
C GLY A 176 15.25 -1.92 4.16
N THR A 177 14.83 -2.92 4.93
CA THR A 177 14.27 -4.18 4.43
C THR A 177 12.75 -4.18 4.54
N ASN A 178 12.11 -5.22 4.05
CA ASN A 178 10.67 -5.46 4.21
C ASN A 178 10.35 -6.42 5.36
N THR A 179 11.33 -6.72 6.20
CA THR A 179 11.19 -7.62 7.35
C THR A 179 11.11 -6.85 8.66
N GLY A 180 10.42 -7.42 9.65
CA GLY A 180 10.29 -6.78 10.96
C GLY A 180 9.30 -5.61 11.01
N ASP A 181 8.48 -5.44 9.98
CA ASP A 181 7.46 -4.41 9.88
C ASP A 181 6.08 -4.95 10.25
N TYR A 182 5.24 -4.11 10.85
CA TYR A 182 3.85 -4.42 11.16
C TYR A 182 2.91 -3.76 10.16
N ILE A 183 1.97 -4.54 9.64
CA ILE A 183 0.93 -4.08 8.72
C ILE A 183 -0.41 -4.02 9.42
N TYR A 184 -1.12 -2.92 9.19
CA TYR A 184 -2.43 -2.62 9.75
C TYR A 184 -3.43 -2.31 8.66
N THR A 185 -4.69 -2.61 8.92
CA THR A 185 -5.83 -2.18 8.09
C THR A 185 -6.84 -1.43 8.94
N THR A 186 -7.58 -0.53 8.31
CA THR A 186 -8.68 0.19 8.94
C THR A 186 -9.68 0.63 7.90
N THR A 187 -10.93 0.83 8.32
CA THR A 187 -11.99 1.37 7.49
C THR A 187 -12.64 2.58 8.14
N LEU A 188 -13.27 3.42 7.31
CA LEU A 188 -14.15 4.50 7.74
C LEU A 188 -15.35 4.55 6.80
N GLU A 189 -16.55 4.48 7.35
CA GLU A 189 -17.80 4.67 6.60
C GLU A 189 -18.31 6.08 6.74
N ILE A 190 -18.72 6.69 5.63
CA ILE A 190 -19.32 8.02 5.57
C ILE A 190 -20.52 7.95 4.64
N THR A 191 -21.66 8.47 5.07
CA THR A 191 -22.92 8.40 4.31
C THR A 191 -23.20 9.70 3.56
N ALA A 192 -23.68 9.59 2.32
CA ALA A 192 -24.17 10.75 1.60
C ALA A 192 -25.34 11.41 2.35
N ALA A 193 -25.26 12.71 2.59
CA ALA A 193 -26.37 13.46 3.16
C ALA A 193 -27.59 13.37 2.23
N SER A 194 -28.78 13.14 2.79
CA SER A 194 -30.03 13.21 2.05
C SER A 194 -30.16 14.59 1.42
N ALA A 195 -30.52 14.66 0.14
CA ALA A 195 -30.85 15.93 -0.49
C ALA A 195 -32.09 16.48 0.23
N THR A 196 -31.91 17.51 1.03
CA THR A 196 -33.04 18.30 1.52
C THR A 196 -33.55 19.10 0.33
N PHE A 197 -34.60 18.61 -0.33
CA PHE A 197 -35.39 19.45 -1.22
C PHE A 197 -36.07 20.50 -0.34
N GLY A 198 -35.57 21.74 -0.35
CA GLY A 198 -36.25 22.85 0.26
C GLY A 198 -37.65 22.99 -0.39
N GLN A 199 -38.68 22.93 0.43
CA GLN A 199 -40.03 23.28 0.05
C GLN A 199 -40.14 24.79 -0.18
#